data_af96c4ba82f58b2a127bb3dca1c4709f
#
_entry.id   af96c4ba82f58b2a127bb3dca1c4709f
#
_cell.length_a   1.000
_cell.length_b   1.000
_cell.length_c   1.000
_cell.angle_alpha   90.00
_cell.angle_beta   90.00
_cell.angle_gamma   90.00
#
_symmetry.space_group_name_H-M   'P 1'
#
loop_
_entity.id
_entity.type
_entity.pdbx_description
1 polymer ?
#
loop_
_entity_poly.entity_id
_entity_poly.type
_entity_poly.pdbx_seq_one_letter_code
_entity_poly.pdbx_strand_id
1 'polypeptide(L)'
;MPPVLVGREKVTDDFLEGLANGEGAPGRLMRITGPRGSGKTVLLSELALIAEDEGWLVVNVSGSGDLLASLSRRLMRKSLFSEIVFKAQSPLVSIEARRGSANLDDFESILECATRGMTKRGKGLLVTIDEVQDASRDDIREIATAVQFMIRENQNIALVFAGITTGVLDILNGKSVTFLRRAKPEELDAIPLDEVRDSLRDTIANSGFQIEEEALALATDATQGYAYLIQLVGYHVWRTAWLRGRRGDGVIVVSVDDATRGVAAARDEFKSAVLETAITGLPKTAIDFILAMSETRDVVSTSKIASMLKRTTGYLSPYRRQLISRQVIEQTAPGYVTFSIPLMKEYLAEERASILSRYGG
;
A
#
# COMPACT_ATOMS: atom_id res chain seq x y z
N MET A 1 7.61 -17.95 0.24
CA MET A 1 6.25 -17.92 -0.31
C MET A 1 6.05 -16.56 -0.95
N PRO A 2 5.74 -16.42 -2.24
CA PRO A 2 5.50 -15.11 -2.83
C PRO A 2 4.27 -14.47 -2.20
N PRO A 3 4.23 -13.15 -2.06
CA PRO A 3 3.04 -12.46 -1.60
C PRO A 3 1.91 -12.72 -2.58
N VAL A 4 0.79 -13.26 -2.09
CA VAL A 4 -0.42 -13.45 -2.88
C VAL A 4 -1.31 -12.22 -2.67
N LEU A 5 -1.77 -11.63 -3.76
CA LEU A 5 -2.78 -10.59 -3.71
C LEU A 5 -4.13 -11.26 -3.43
N VAL A 6 -4.77 -10.93 -2.33
CA VAL A 6 -6.05 -11.51 -1.91
C VAL A 6 -7.11 -10.43 -1.93
N GLY A 7 -8.29 -10.74 -2.48
CA GLY A 7 -9.48 -9.89 -2.39
C GLY A 7 -9.36 -8.54 -3.12
N ARG A 8 -8.61 -8.50 -4.21
CA ARG A 8 -8.37 -7.26 -4.98
C ARG A 8 -8.64 -7.42 -6.48
N GLU A 9 -9.24 -8.54 -6.89
CA GLU A 9 -9.51 -8.91 -8.29
C GLU A 9 -10.30 -7.81 -9.01
N LYS A 10 -11.29 -7.24 -8.33
CA LYS A 10 -12.07 -6.13 -8.91
C LYS A 10 -11.20 -4.93 -9.28
N VAL A 11 -10.22 -4.59 -8.44
CA VAL A 11 -9.34 -3.44 -8.69
C VAL A 11 -8.41 -3.71 -9.86
N THR A 12 -7.88 -4.93 -9.96
CA THR A 12 -7.03 -5.36 -11.08
C THR A 12 -7.81 -5.44 -12.38
N ASP A 13 -9.05 -5.95 -12.36
CA ASP A 13 -9.94 -6.00 -13.52
C ASP A 13 -10.30 -4.60 -14.02
N ASP A 14 -10.71 -3.70 -13.13
CA ASP A 14 -11.02 -2.30 -13.45
C ASP A 14 -9.81 -1.57 -14.05
N PHE A 15 -8.60 -1.88 -13.55
CA PHE A 15 -7.36 -1.33 -14.09
C PHE A 15 -7.07 -1.88 -15.49
N LEU A 16 -7.14 -3.18 -15.68
CA LEU A 16 -6.92 -3.84 -16.96
C LEU A 16 -7.91 -3.34 -18.02
N GLU A 17 -9.20 -3.23 -17.66
CA GLU A 17 -10.21 -2.60 -18.50
C GLU A 17 -9.83 -1.15 -18.86
N GLY A 18 -9.33 -0.39 -17.89
CA GLY A 18 -8.84 0.98 -18.12
C GLY A 18 -7.70 1.06 -19.12
N LEU A 19 -6.76 0.11 -19.09
CA LEU A 19 -5.67 0.04 -20.07
C LEU A 19 -6.20 -0.25 -21.49
N ALA A 20 -7.20 -1.13 -21.59
CA ALA A 20 -7.78 -1.56 -22.87
C ALA A 20 -8.70 -0.51 -23.51
N ASN A 21 -9.51 0.21 -22.71
CA ASN A 21 -10.56 1.13 -23.20
C ASN A 21 -10.05 2.50 -23.68
N GLY A 22 -8.75 2.77 -23.62
CA GLY A 22 -8.20 3.98 -24.19
C GLY A 22 -8.16 5.19 -23.25
N GLU A 23 -7.92 6.35 -23.83
CA GLU A 23 -7.65 7.59 -23.10
C GLU A 23 -8.86 8.07 -22.31
N GLY A 24 -8.60 8.52 -21.06
CA GLY A 24 -9.65 9.00 -20.17
C GLY A 24 -10.49 7.94 -19.48
N ALA A 25 -10.18 6.63 -19.67
CA ALA A 25 -10.83 5.55 -18.93
C ALA A 25 -10.55 5.67 -17.42
N PRO A 26 -11.57 5.48 -16.55
CA PRO A 26 -11.42 5.67 -15.10
C PRO A 26 -10.29 4.85 -14.48
N GLY A 27 -10.04 3.62 -14.97
CA GLY A 27 -8.97 2.74 -14.49
C GLY A 27 -7.55 3.25 -14.78
N ARG A 28 -7.36 4.27 -15.63
CA ARG A 28 -6.05 4.87 -15.90
C ARG A 28 -5.62 5.95 -14.93
N LEU A 29 -6.54 6.48 -14.15
CA LEU A 29 -6.26 7.44 -13.09
C LEU A 29 -6.89 6.91 -11.81
N MET A 30 -6.08 6.37 -10.90
CA MET A 30 -6.55 5.73 -9.68
C MET A 30 -5.83 6.27 -8.45
N ARG A 31 -6.54 6.30 -7.34
CA ARG A 31 -6.00 6.57 -6.02
C ARG A 31 -6.30 5.41 -5.09
N ILE A 32 -5.27 4.88 -4.46
CA ILE A 32 -5.36 3.77 -3.53
C ILE A 32 -5.13 4.32 -2.12
N THR A 33 -6.12 4.14 -1.26
CA THR A 33 -6.05 4.60 0.14
C THR A 33 -6.26 3.43 1.09
N GLY A 34 -5.79 3.57 2.31
CA GLY A 34 -5.97 2.56 3.34
C GLY A 34 -4.93 2.68 4.46
N PRO A 35 -5.13 2.00 5.60
CA PRO A 35 -4.21 2.02 6.71
C PRO A 35 -2.84 1.44 6.33
N ARG A 36 -1.86 1.64 7.21
CA ARG A 36 -0.53 1.04 7.04
C ARG A 36 -0.65 -0.49 7.08
N GLY A 37 0.03 -1.20 6.16
CA GLY A 37 -0.04 -2.66 6.09
C GLY A 37 -1.30 -3.23 5.41
N SER A 38 -2.17 -2.38 4.83
CA SER A 38 -3.36 -2.82 4.06
C SER A 38 -3.03 -3.41 2.68
N GLY A 39 -1.76 -3.45 2.28
CA GLY A 39 -1.33 -4.02 1.00
C GLY A 39 -1.22 -3.02 -0.16
N LYS A 40 -1.22 -1.70 0.08
CA LYS A 40 -1.09 -0.67 -0.97
C LYS A 40 0.10 -0.90 -1.90
N THR A 41 1.28 -1.08 -1.35
CA THR A 41 2.52 -1.35 -2.11
C THR A 41 2.44 -2.64 -2.92
N VAL A 42 1.80 -3.69 -2.36
CA VAL A 42 1.61 -4.97 -3.06
C VAL A 42 0.68 -4.78 -4.24
N LEU A 43 -0.45 -4.09 -4.05
CA LEU A 43 -1.39 -3.78 -5.12
C LEU A 43 -0.73 -2.92 -6.22
N LEU A 44 0.03 -1.88 -5.87
CA LEU A 44 0.79 -1.09 -6.86
C LEU A 44 1.74 -1.96 -7.68
N SER A 45 2.40 -2.93 -7.03
CA SER A 45 3.32 -3.86 -7.71
C SER A 45 2.58 -4.78 -8.67
N GLU A 46 1.39 -5.25 -8.28
CA GLU A 46 0.54 -6.08 -9.14
C GLU A 46 0.04 -5.30 -10.36
N LEU A 47 -0.47 -4.09 -10.16
CA LEU A 47 -0.89 -3.22 -11.27
C LEU A 47 0.29 -2.90 -12.21
N ALA A 48 1.50 -2.79 -11.67
CA ALA A 48 2.72 -2.61 -12.45
C ALA A 48 3.02 -3.85 -13.31
N LEU A 49 2.90 -5.06 -12.77
CA LEU A 49 3.09 -6.32 -13.52
C LEU A 49 2.04 -6.46 -14.62
N ILE A 50 0.76 -6.23 -14.32
CA ILE A 50 -0.32 -6.25 -15.32
C ILE A 50 -0.01 -5.29 -16.47
N ALA A 51 0.44 -4.07 -16.19
CA ALA A 51 0.80 -3.11 -17.23
C ALA A 51 2.03 -3.54 -18.03
N GLU A 52 3.05 -4.15 -17.40
CA GLU A 52 4.23 -4.69 -18.08
C GLU A 52 3.83 -5.87 -19.00
N ASP A 53 2.95 -6.77 -18.58
CA ASP A 53 2.43 -7.87 -19.38
C ASP A 53 1.63 -7.37 -20.60
N GLU A 54 0.91 -6.26 -20.44
CA GLU A 54 0.24 -5.55 -21.55
C GLU A 54 1.24 -4.77 -22.45
N GLY A 55 2.52 -4.80 -22.13
CA GLY A 55 3.58 -4.13 -22.88
C GLY A 55 3.69 -2.63 -22.66
N TRP A 56 3.15 -2.13 -21.55
CA TRP A 56 3.30 -0.73 -21.12
C TRP A 56 4.66 -0.49 -20.51
N LEU A 57 5.15 0.74 -20.64
CA LEU A 57 6.31 1.19 -19.89
C LEU A 57 5.86 1.55 -18.47
N VAL A 58 6.49 0.94 -17.46
CA VAL A 58 6.12 1.18 -16.06
C VAL A 58 7.21 1.91 -15.33
N VAL A 59 6.86 2.96 -14.59
CA VAL A 59 7.78 3.68 -13.70
C VAL A 59 7.18 3.79 -12.31
N ASN A 60 7.79 3.09 -11.36
CA ASN A 60 7.39 3.09 -9.96
C ASN A 60 8.29 4.05 -9.17
N VAL A 61 7.71 4.94 -8.37
CA VAL A 61 8.42 5.88 -7.49
C VAL A 61 7.76 5.92 -6.10
N SER A 62 8.51 6.43 -5.12
CA SER A 62 7.98 6.75 -3.79
C SER A 62 7.84 8.26 -3.65
N GLY A 63 6.83 8.70 -2.90
CA GLY A 63 6.65 10.11 -2.53
C GLY A 63 7.77 10.67 -1.67
N SER A 64 8.59 9.80 -1.04
CA SER A 64 9.69 10.23 -0.19
C SER A 64 10.89 10.74 -1.00
N GLY A 65 11.53 11.81 -0.51
CA GLY A 65 12.70 12.43 -1.14
C GLY A 65 12.33 13.35 -2.30
N ASP A 66 13.24 13.47 -3.28
CA ASP A 66 13.03 14.26 -4.49
C ASP A 66 12.27 13.43 -5.54
N LEU A 67 10.95 13.53 -5.51
CA LEU A 67 10.05 12.75 -6.34
C LEU A 67 10.25 13.05 -7.83
N LEU A 68 10.29 14.33 -8.22
CA LEU A 68 10.43 14.73 -9.63
C LEU A 68 11.79 14.28 -10.22
N ALA A 69 12.89 14.48 -9.50
CA ALA A 69 14.19 14.03 -9.98
C ALA A 69 14.29 12.50 -10.03
N SER A 70 13.65 11.78 -9.10
CA SER A 70 13.60 10.32 -9.14
C SER A 70 12.80 9.82 -10.35
N LEU A 71 11.64 10.43 -10.61
CA LEU A 71 10.77 10.09 -11.73
C LEU A 71 11.46 10.40 -13.07
N SER A 72 12.05 11.60 -13.22
CA SER A 72 12.78 12.00 -14.43
C SER A 72 13.93 11.04 -14.75
N ARG A 73 14.76 10.71 -13.78
CA ARG A 73 15.89 9.75 -13.96
C ARG A 73 15.39 8.36 -14.39
N ARG A 74 14.29 7.87 -13.80
CA ARG A 74 13.74 6.55 -14.17
C ARG A 74 13.11 6.56 -15.55
N LEU A 75 12.39 7.64 -15.91
CA LEU A 75 11.83 7.83 -17.25
C LEU A 75 12.93 7.86 -18.33
N MET A 76 13.95 8.68 -18.15
CA MET A 76 15.08 8.74 -19.09
C MET A 76 15.76 7.39 -19.26
N ARG A 77 16.05 6.69 -18.16
CA ARG A 77 16.70 5.37 -18.22
C ARG A 77 15.85 4.35 -18.97
N LYS A 78 14.55 4.24 -18.66
CA LYS A 78 13.65 3.25 -19.28
C LYS A 78 13.31 3.58 -20.74
N SER A 79 13.17 4.86 -21.10
CA SER A 79 12.93 5.27 -22.50
C SER A 79 14.12 4.98 -23.41
N LEU A 80 15.34 5.24 -22.95
CA LEU A 80 16.57 4.88 -23.68
C LEU A 80 16.68 3.36 -23.90
N PHE A 81 16.38 2.54 -22.89
CA PHE A 81 16.38 1.08 -23.03
C PHE A 81 15.31 0.62 -24.02
N SER A 82 14.10 1.18 -23.97
CA SER A 82 13.01 0.80 -24.87
C SER A 82 13.33 1.13 -26.35
N GLU A 83 14.04 2.23 -26.61
CA GLU A 83 14.51 2.57 -27.96
C GLU A 83 15.61 1.63 -28.46
N ILE A 84 16.54 1.22 -27.60
CA ILE A 84 17.63 0.30 -27.95
C ILE A 84 17.06 -1.09 -28.30
N VAL A 85 16.14 -1.61 -27.48
CA VAL A 85 15.50 -2.93 -27.69
C VAL A 85 14.68 -2.93 -28.98
N PHE A 86 13.92 -1.86 -29.25
CA PHE A 86 13.12 -1.75 -30.47
C PHE A 86 14.00 -1.67 -31.73
N LYS A 87 15.12 -0.95 -31.72
CA LYS A 87 16.07 -0.89 -32.83
C LYS A 87 16.74 -2.24 -33.09
N ALA A 88 16.99 -3.03 -32.04
CA ALA A 88 17.59 -4.36 -32.17
C ALA A 88 16.62 -5.41 -32.81
N GLN A 89 15.31 -5.21 -32.66
CA GLN A 89 14.29 -6.11 -33.21
C GLN A 89 13.80 -5.75 -34.63
N SER A 90 14.19 -4.57 -35.16
CA SER A 90 13.81 -4.10 -36.51
C SER A 90 15.06 -3.82 -37.36
N PRO A 91 15.51 -4.79 -38.18
CA PRO A 91 16.74 -4.63 -38.95
C PRO A 91 16.66 -3.68 -40.17
N LEU A 92 15.53 -3.00 -40.38
CA LEU A 92 15.26 -2.18 -41.59
C LEU A 92 15.13 -0.66 -41.35
N VAL A 93 15.48 -0.15 -40.17
CA VAL A 93 15.44 1.32 -39.94
C VAL A 93 16.85 1.84 -39.86
N SER A 94 17.32 2.40 -40.96
CA SER A 94 18.56 3.21 -41.06
C SER A 94 18.50 4.39 -40.09
N ILE A 95 19.60 4.54 -39.36
CA ILE A 95 19.82 5.54 -38.33
C ILE A 95 19.87 6.93 -38.98
N GLU A 96 18.75 7.63 -39.03
CA GLU A 96 18.75 9.07 -38.97
C GLU A 96 18.56 9.48 -37.51
N ALA A 97 19.69 9.62 -36.82
CA ALA A 97 19.73 10.30 -35.55
C ALA A 97 19.44 11.80 -35.81
N ARG A 98 18.15 12.15 -35.88
CA ARG A 98 17.74 13.53 -35.64
C ARG A 98 17.99 13.82 -34.16
N ARG A 99 19.16 14.39 -33.88
CA ARG A 99 19.38 15.29 -32.76
C ARG A 99 18.40 16.49 -32.90
N GLY A 100 17.15 16.29 -32.68
CA GLY A 100 16.28 17.34 -32.21
C GLY A 100 16.70 17.57 -30.77
N SER A 101 17.33 18.70 -30.49
CA SER A 101 17.56 19.17 -29.13
C SER A 101 16.19 19.49 -28.49
N ALA A 102 15.47 18.49 -28.07
CA ALA A 102 14.51 18.68 -26.98
C ALA A 102 15.37 19.04 -25.77
N ASN A 103 15.19 20.21 -25.21
CA ASN A 103 15.69 20.54 -23.88
C ASN A 103 15.05 19.52 -22.93
N LEU A 104 15.76 18.43 -22.64
CA LEU A 104 15.36 17.42 -21.64
C LEU A 104 15.66 17.93 -20.21
N ASP A 105 15.60 19.25 -20.03
CA ASP A 105 15.93 19.90 -18.76
C ASP A 105 14.70 20.05 -17.85
N ASP A 106 13.47 19.89 -18.38
CA ASP A 106 12.26 19.91 -17.59
C ASP A 106 11.54 18.56 -17.56
N PHE A 107 10.81 18.32 -16.48
CA PHE A 107 10.06 17.09 -16.23
C PHE A 107 8.99 16.81 -17.30
N GLU A 108 8.27 17.86 -17.75
CA GLU A 108 7.19 17.73 -18.73
C GLU A 108 7.71 17.21 -20.06
N SER A 109 8.82 17.76 -20.57
CA SER A 109 9.47 17.31 -21.82
C SER A 109 9.95 15.86 -21.73
N ILE A 110 10.50 15.43 -20.58
CA ILE A 110 10.93 14.05 -20.34
C ILE A 110 9.72 13.11 -20.37
N LEU A 111 8.64 13.48 -19.67
CA LEU A 111 7.41 12.69 -19.60
C LEU A 111 6.77 12.57 -20.99
N GLU A 112 6.68 13.68 -21.73
CA GLU A 112 6.13 13.72 -23.09
C GLU A 112 6.92 12.81 -24.03
N CYS A 113 8.24 12.89 -24.01
CA CYS A 113 9.09 12.05 -24.85
C CYS A 113 8.85 10.56 -24.59
N ALA A 114 8.84 10.15 -23.32
CA ALA A 114 8.60 8.76 -22.91
C ALA A 114 7.20 8.28 -23.33
N THR A 115 6.16 9.07 -23.06
CA THR A 115 4.77 8.74 -23.34
C THR A 115 4.50 8.65 -24.83
N ARG A 116 4.95 9.65 -25.60
CA ARG A 116 4.78 9.69 -27.06
C ARG A 116 5.46 8.51 -27.75
N GLY A 117 6.64 8.09 -27.25
CA GLY A 117 7.34 6.90 -27.73
C GLY A 117 6.51 5.62 -27.58
N MET A 118 5.79 5.47 -26.47
CA MET A 118 4.91 4.31 -26.20
C MET A 118 3.60 4.41 -26.97
N THR A 119 2.95 5.57 -27.00
CA THR A 119 1.70 5.82 -27.73
C THR A 119 1.82 5.47 -29.22
N LYS A 120 2.93 5.85 -29.87
CA LYS A 120 3.21 5.46 -31.27
C LYS A 120 3.28 3.96 -31.54
N ARG A 121 3.51 3.17 -30.49
CA ARG A 121 3.53 1.70 -30.54
C ARG A 121 2.18 1.07 -30.16
N GLY A 122 1.14 1.87 -29.95
CA GLY A 122 -0.16 1.43 -29.45
C GLY A 122 -0.12 0.97 -27.99
N LYS A 123 0.92 1.37 -27.24
CA LYS A 123 1.12 1.05 -25.82
C LYS A 123 1.09 2.34 -25.00
N GLY A 124 1.27 2.26 -23.69
CA GLY A 124 1.24 3.43 -22.81
C GLY A 124 2.35 3.46 -21.78
N LEU A 125 2.32 4.52 -20.96
CA LEU A 125 3.18 4.72 -19.81
C LEU A 125 2.33 4.65 -18.54
N LEU A 126 2.68 3.77 -17.61
CA LEU A 126 2.15 3.76 -16.24
C LEU A 126 3.16 4.42 -15.29
N VAL A 127 2.69 5.40 -14.54
CA VAL A 127 3.42 5.96 -13.40
C VAL A 127 2.70 5.52 -12.12
N THR A 128 3.43 4.88 -11.20
CA THR A 128 2.90 4.60 -9.86
C THR A 128 3.67 5.42 -8.81
N ILE A 129 2.95 5.98 -7.85
CA ILE A 129 3.53 6.74 -6.72
C ILE A 129 3.06 6.11 -5.43
N ASP A 130 3.98 5.52 -4.66
CA ASP A 130 3.70 5.01 -3.32
C ASP A 130 3.99 6.07 -2.25
N GLU A 131 3.30 6.01 -1.11
CA GLU A 131 3.42 6.94 0.01
C GLU A 131 3.33 8.42 -0.44
N VAL A 132 2.34 8.72 -1.29
CA VAL A 132 2.20 10.04 -1.93
C VAL A 132 2.11 11.21 -0.95
N GLN A 133 1.69 10.99 0.29
CA GLN A 133 1.63 12.01 1.34
C GLN A 133 3.01 12.52 1.77
N ASP A 134 4.09 11.79 1.47
CA ASP A 134 5.46 12.20 1.80
C ASP A 134 6.05 13.12 0.72
N ALA A 135 5.38 13.24 -0.42
CA ALA A 135 5.80 14.12 -1.51
C ALA A 135 5.52 15.60 -1.23
N SER A 136 6.32 16.47 -1.83
CA SER A 136 6.02 17.88 -1.79
C SER A 136 4.73 18.20 -2.59
N ARG A 137 3.98 19.21 -2.14
CA ARG A 137 2.77 19.63 -2.87
C ARG A 137 3.09 20.20 -4.25
N ASP A 138 4.29 20.76 -4.42
CA ASP A 138 4.73 21.32 -5.68
C ASP A 138 5.04 20.22 -6.69
N ASP A 139 5.74 19.14 -6.26
CA ASP A 139 5.99 17.97 -7.11
C ASP A 139 4.68 17.33 -7.58
N ILE A 140 3.74 17.11 -6.66
CA ILE A 140 2.44 16.53 -7.01
C ILE A 140 1.67 17.41 -7.99
N ARG A 141 1.74 18.74 -7.82
CA ARG A 141 1.08 19.68 -8.74
C ARG A 141 1.71 19.61 -10.13
N GLU A 142 3.03 19.55 -10.22
CA GLU A 142 3.75 19.47 -11.49
C GLU A 142 3.44 18.16 -12.22
N ILE A 143 3.49 17.02 -11.51
CA ILE A 143 3.10 15.72 -12.06
C ILE A 143 1.65 15.72 -12.54
N ALA A 144 0.72 16.23 -11.72
CA ALA A 144 -0.69 16.29 -12.08
C ALA A 144 -0.94 17.14 -13.34
N THR A 145 -0.23 18.26 -13.47
CA THR A 145 -0.32 19.15 -14.62
C THR A 145 0.22 18.49 -15.88
N ALA A 146 1.40 17.88 -15.79
CA ALA A 146 2.02 17.20 -16.93
C ALA A 146 1.19 15.97 -17.38
N VAL A 147 0.68 15.15 -16.45
CA VAL A 147 -0.21 14.02 -16.79
C VAL A 147 -1.52 14.51 -17.43
N GLN A 148 -2.13 15.58 -16.90
CA GLN A 148 -3.32 16.17 -17.49
C GLN A 148 -3.06 16.68 -18.91
N PHE A 149 -1.89 17.27 -19.17
CA PHE A 149 -1.49 17.70 -20.50
C PHE A 149 -1.35 16.52 -21.46
N MET A 150 -0.66 15.45 -21.03
CA MET A 150 -0.50 14.22 -21.84
C MET A 150 -1.86 13.64 -22.26
N ILE A 151 -2.83 13.57 -21.34
CA ILE A 151 -4.20 13.09 -21.64
C ILE A 151 -4.89 13.98 -22.66
N ARG A 152 -4.74 15.31 -22.56
CA ARG A 152 -5.34 16.24 -23.54
C ARG A 152 -4.72 16.11 -24.93
N GLU A 153 -3.46 15.73 -25.01
CA GLU A 153 -2.74 15.47 -26.26
C GLU A 153 -2.95 14.03 -26.77
N ASN A 154 -3.96 13.32 -26.25
CA ASN A 154 -4.30 11.94 -26.63
C ASN A 154 -3.10 10.99 -26.50
N GLN A 155 -2.29 11.16 -25.44
CA GLN A 155 -1.19 10.25 -25.13
C GLN A 155 -1.64 9.15 -24.18
N ASN A 156 -1.18 7.93 -24.42
CA ASN A 156 -1.49 6.78 -23.58
C ASN A 156 -0.71 6.82 -22.26
N ILE A 157 -1.29 7.42 -21.22
CA ILE A 157 -0.71 7.51 -19.89
C ILE A 157 -1.71 7.04 -18.84
N ALA A 158 -1.19 6.37 -17.80
CA ALA A 158 -1.91 6.02 -16.60
C ALA A 158 -1.13 6.50 -15.36
N LEU A 159 -1.84 6.96 -14.35
CA LEU A 159 -1.28 7.38 -13.07
C LEU A 159 -2.04 6.69 -11.94
N VAL A 160 -1.33 5.93 -11.12
CA VAL A 160 -1.85 5.32 -9.90
C VAL A 160 -1.04 5.79 -8.71
N PHE A 161 -1.68 6.38 -7.73
CA PHE A 161 -0.99 6.83 -6.53
C PHE A 161 -1.61 6.26 -5.27
N ALA A 162 -0.76 5.89 -4.33
CA ALA A 162 -1.17 5.27 -3.09
C ALA A 162 -0.65 6.04 -1.88
N GLY A 163 -1.44 6.04 -0.83
CA GLY A 163 -1.05 6.67 0.43
C GLY A 163 -2.08 6.44 1.54
N ILE A 164 -1.81 7.05 2.68
CA ILE A 164 -2.75 7.05 3.79
C ILE A 164 -3.97 7.92 3.44
N THR A 165 -5.15 7.49 3.87
CA THR A 165 -6.42 8.15 3.52
C THR A 165 -6.38 9.65 3.83
N THR A 166 -5.97 10.05 5.03
CA THR A 166 -5.88 11.46 5.42
C THR A 166 -4.88 12.25 4.58
N GLY A 167 -3.71 11.66 4.30
CA GLY A 167 -2.66 12.31 3.51
C GLY A 167 -3.07 12.51 2.05
N VAL A 168 -3.72 11.52 1.45
CA VAL A 168 -4.26 11.63 0.08
C VAL A 168 -5.37 12.68 0.03
N LEU A 169 -6.28 12.71 0.99
CA LEU A 169 -7.33 13.73 1.06
C LEU A 169 -6.76 15.14 1.24
N ASP A 170 -5.69 15.31 2.02
CA ASP A 170 -5.02 16.60 2.19
C ASP A 170 -4.38 17.11 0.89
N ILE A 171 -3.82 16.19 0.07
CA ILE A 171 -3.33 16.51 -1.28
C ILE A 171 -4.50 16.95 -2.17
N LEU A 172 -5.57 16.15 -2.23
CA LEU A 172 -6.73 16.41 -3.09
C LEU A 172 -7.49 17.69 -2.72
N ASN A 173 -7.42 18.14 -1.46
CA ASN A 173 -8.00 19.41 -1.03
C ASN A 173 -7.20 20.62 -1.48
N GLY A 174 -5.99 20.44 -2.02
CA GLY A 174 -5.19 21.50 -2.62
C GLY A 174 -5.89 22.16 -3.82
N LYS A 175 -5.79 23.49 -3.94
CA LYS A 175 -6.45 24.25 -5.02
C LYS A 175 -5.90 23.91 -6.42
N SER A 176 -4.65 23.43 -6.49
CA SER A 176 -3.91 23.25 -7.75
C SER A 176 -3.95 21.83 -8.32
N VAL A 177 -4.64 20.88 -7.67
CA VAL A 177 -4.65 19.46 -8.06
C VAL A 177 -6.06 18.93 -8.34
N THR A 178 -6.94 19.80 -8.86
CA THR A 178 -8.34 19.45 -9.15
C THR A 178 -8.48 18.26 -10.11
N PHE A 179 -7.50 18.06 -11.00
CA PHE A 179 -7.43 16.91 -11.89
C PHE A 179 -7.38 15.59 -11.13
N LEU A 180 -6.56 15.49 -10.08
CA LEU A 180 -6.41 14.26 -9.28
C LEU A 180 -7.69 13.85 -8.51
N ARG A 181 -8.63 14.79 -8.30
CA ARG A 181 -9.94 14.48 -7.70
C ARG A 181 -10.79 13.54 -8.54
N ARG A 182 -10.49 13.46 -9.85
CA ARG A 182 -11.17 12.54 -10.79
C ARG A 182 -10.62 11.11 -10.69
N ALA A 183 -9.53 10.92 -9.97
CA ALA A 183 -8.95 9.60 -9.78
C ALA A 183 -9.97 8.65 -9.15
N LYS A 184 -10.16 7.49 -9.77
CA LYS A 184 -11.01 6.43 -9.25
C LYS A 184 -10.54 6.07 -7.84
N PRO A 185 -11.40 6.19 -6.83
CA PRO A 185 -11.03 5.87 -5.47
C PRO A 185 -11.07 4.36 -5.24
N GLU A 186 -10.00 3.82 -4.68
CA GLU A 186 -9.94 2.45 -4.17
C GLU A 186 -9.48 2.51 -2.71
N GLU A 187 -10.35 2.10 -1.80
CA GLU A 187 -10.07 2.06 -0.38
C GLU A 187 -9.77 0.61 0.03
N LEU A 188 -8.59 0.40 0.59
CA LEU A 188 -8.17 -0.93 1.01
C LEU A 188 -8.57 -1.18 2.46
N ASP A 189 -9.73 -1.75 2.63
CA ASP A 189 -10.22 -2.26 3.91
C ASP A 189 -9.68 -3.66 4.23
N ALA A 190 -10.07 -4.16 5.41
CA ALA A 190 -9.84 -5.55 5.78
C ALA A 190 -10.42 -6.50 4.70
N ILE A 191 -9.66 -7.54 4.37
CA ILE A 191 -10.04 -8.54 3.39
C ILE A 191 -11.06 -9.49 4.04
N PRO A 192 -12.16 -9.85 3.37
CA PRO A 192 -13.15 -10.80 3.87
C PRO A 192 -12.49 -12.13 4.28
N LEU A 193 -12.88 -12.67 5.43
CA LEU A 193 -12.22 -13.86 5.99
C LEU A 193 -12.42 -15.13 5.13
N ASP A 194 -13.49 -15.22 4.37
CA ASP A 194 -13.73 -16.29 3.40
C ASP A 194 -12.69 -16.24 2.27
N GLU A 195 -12.40 -15.08 1.71
CA GLU A 195 -11.36 -14.89 0.71
C GLU A 195 -9.95 -15.18 1.28
N VAL A 196 -9.68 -14.76 2.52
CA VAL A 196 -8.44 -15.09 3.22
C VAL A 196 -8.30 -16.60 3.39
N ARG A 197 -9.37 -17.28 3.79
CA ARG A 197 -9.39 -18.73 4.00
C ARG A 197 -9.05 -19.48 2.72
N ASP A 198 -9.70 -19.12 1.61
CA ASP A 198 -9.47 -19.76 0.32
C ASP A 198 -8.03 -19.51 -0.16
N SER A 199 -7.55 -18.28 -0.05
CA SER A 199 -6.17 -17.94 -0.40
C SER A 199 -5.13 -18.69 0.43
N LEU A 200 -5.32 -18.82 1.74
CA LEU A 200 -4.41 -19.59 2.60
C LEU A 200 -4.41 -21.06 2.23
N ARG A 201 -5.60 -21.65 1.96
CA ARG A 201 -5.73 -23.04 1.50
C ARG A 201 -4.97 -23.27 0.20
N ASP A 202 -5.23 -22.43 -0.81
CA ASP A 202 -4.64 -22.56 -2.13
C ASP A 202 -3.11 -22.37 -2.07
N THR A 203 -2.66 -21.40 -1.30
CA THR A 203 -1.23 -21.12 -1.19
C THR A 203 -0.48 -22.26 -0.50
N ILE A 204 -1.06 -22.87 0.53
CA ILE A 204 -0.52 -24.05 1.20
C ILE A 204 -0.53 -25.24 0.24
N ALA A 205 -1.62 -25.46 -0.49
CA ALA A 205 -1.75 -26.52 -1.47
C ALA A 205 -0.72 -26.37 -2.61
N ASN A 206 -0.55 -25.16 -3.15
CA ASN A 206 0.45 -24.86 -4.18
C ASN A 206 1.91 -25.06 -3.70
N SER A 207 2.15 -25.05 -2.39
CA SER A 207 3.45 -25.41 -1.82
C SER A 207 3.67 -26.94 -1.67
N GLY A 208 2.70 -27.75 -2.08
CA GLY A 208 2.72 -29.20 -1.96
C GLY A 208 2.27 -29.72 -0.58
N PHE A 209 1.65 -28.88 0.24
CA PHE A 209 1.16 -29.23 1.58
C PHE A 209 -0.35 -29.34 1.60
N GLN A 210 -0.88 -30.01 2.63
CA GLN A 210 -2.29 -29.98 2.97
C GLN A 210 -2.47 -29.26 4.30
N ILE A 211 -3.69 -28.83 4.64
CA ILE A 211 -4.00 -28.21 5.92
C ILE A 211 -5.29 -28.77 6.47
N GLU A 212 -5.31 -29.07 7.78
CA GLU A 212 -6.51 -29.46 8.50
C GLU A 212 -7.51 -28.29 8.57
N GLU A 213 -8.81 -28.55 8.46
CA GLU A 213 -9.84 -27.49 8.46
C GLU A 213 -9.84 -26.64 9.72
N GLU A 214 -9.58 -27.24 10.88
CA GLU A 214 -9.47 -26.51 12.15
C GLU A 214 -8.21 -25.63 12.19
N ALA A 215 -7.09 -26.11 11.64
CA ALA A 215 -5.85 -25.35 11.50
C ALA A 215 -6.04 -24.16 10.57
N LEU A 216 -6.75 -24.35 9.46
CA LEU A 216 -7.08 -23.31 8.49
C LEU A 216 -7.99 -22.24 9.11
N ALA A 217 -9.04 -22.66 9.85
CA ALA A 217 -9.92 -21.73 10.55
C ALA A 217 -9.14 -20.87 11.57
N LEU A 218 -8.30 -21.51 12.40
CA LEU A 218 -7.47 -20.82 13.38
C LEU A 218 -6.50 -19.83 12.72
N ALA A 219 -5.85 -20.21 11.62
CA ALA A 219 -4.96 -19.34 10.88
C ALA A 219 -5.72 -18.16 10.25
N THR A 220 -6.89 -18.41 9.65
CA THR A 220 -7.73 -17.38 9.03
C THR A 220 -8.16 -16.33 10.05
N ASP A 221 -8.74 -16.75 11.18
CA ASP A 221 -9.24 -15.85 12.23
C ASP A 221 -8.11 -14.99 12.82
N ALA A 222 -6.90 -15.55 12.94
CA ALA A 222 -5.74 -14.84 13.47
C ALA A 222 -5.28 -13.67 12.59
N THR A 223 -5.67 -13.65 11.30
CA THR A 223 -5.30 -12.58 10.37
C THR A 223 -6.15 -11.33 10.52
N GLN A 224 -7.37 -11.45 11.06
CA GLN A 224 -8.39 -10.38 11.10
C GLN A 224 -8.59 -9.70 9.73
N GLY A 225 -8.31 -10.39 8.62
CA GLY A 225 -8.37 -9.83 7.27
C GLY A 225 -7.31 -8.78 6.95
N TYR A 226 -6.32 -8.59 7.81
CA TYR A 226 -5.29 -7.58 7.63
C TYR A 226 -4.14 -8.12 6.76
N ALA A 227 -3.88 -7.47 5.61
CA ALA A 227 -3.00 -8.00 4.58
C ALA A 227 -1.61 -8.41 5.10
N TYR A 228 -1.00 -7.63 5.99
CA TYR A 228 0.31 -7.97 6.55
C TYR A 228 0.24 -9.18 7.51
N LEU A 229 -0.84 -9.29 8.29
CA LEU A 229 -1.05 -10.48 9.15
C LEU A 229 -1.34 -11.73 8.32
N ILE A 230 -2.04 -11.61 7.18
CA ILE A 230 -2.25 -12.75 6.26
C ILE A 230 -0.91 -13.32 5.82
N GLN A 231 0.03 -12.46 5.43
CA GLN A 231 1.36 -12.89 5.02
C GLN A 231 2.16 -13.53 6.18
N LEU A 232 2.17 -12.89 7.35
CA LEU A 232 2.89 -13.41 8.52
C LEU A 232 2.33 -14.75 8.98
N VAL A 233 1.01 -14.84 9.17
CA VAL A 233 0.34 -16.06 9.62
C VAL A 233 0.57 -17.17 8.61
N GLY A 234 0.31 -16.92 7.32
CA GLY A 234 0.53 -17.91 6.26
C GLY A 234 1.97 -18.42 6.24
N TYR A 235 2.95 -17.52 6.35
CA TYR A 235 4.36 -17.88 6.38
C TYR A 235 4.74 -18.71 7.59
N HIS A 236 4.37 -18.27 8.79
CA HIS A 236 4.77 -18.95 10.03
C HIS A 236 4.07 -20.30 10.21
N VAL A 237 2.80 -20.41 9.84
CA VAL A 237 2.04 -21.67 9.87
C VAL A 237 2.67 -22.67 8.91
N TRP A 238 2.91 -22.28 7.65
CA TRP A 238 3.62 -23.12 6.68
C TRP A 238 5.01 -23.50 7.16
N ARG A 239 5.80 -22.54 7.64
CA ARG A 239 7.17 -22.78 8.13
C ARG A 239 7.22 -23.78 9.29
N THR A 240 6.28 -23.69 10.23
CA THR A 240 6.20 -24.61 11.38
C THR A 240 5.97 -26.04 10.92
N ALA A 241 5.00 -26.25 10.03
CA ALA A 241 4.75 -27.57 9.45
C ALA A 241 5.94 -28.08 8.61
N TRP A 242 6.57 -27.19 7.82
CA TRP A 242 7.75 -27.53 7.03
C TRP A 242 8.93 -27.99 7.91
N LEU A 243 9.22 -27.28 9.00
CA LEU A 243 10.29 -27.64 9.93
C LEU A 243 10.05 -29.02 10.58
N ARG A 244 8.80 -29.34 10.92
CA ARG A 244 8.40 -30.63 11.49
C ARG A 244 8.50 -31.74 10.44
N GLY A 245 7.99 -31.51 9.23
CA GLY A 245 7.91 -32.52 8.16
C GLY A 245 9.19 -32.71 7.35
N ARG A 246 10.21 -31.87 7.50
CA ARG A 246 11.43 -31.82 6.70
C ARG A 246 12.21 -33.14 6.60
N ARG A 247 11.98 -34.09 7.55
CA ARG A 247 12.70 -35.38 7.64
C ARG A 247 11.84 -36.58 7.22
N GLY A 248 10.62 -36.35 6.74
CA GLY A 248 9.69 -37.42 6.33
C GLY A 248 9.49 -37.47 4.82
N ASP A 249 9.15 -38.66 4.31
CA ASP A 249 8.95 -38.89 2.85
C ASP A 249 7.49 -38.74 2.39
N GLY A 250 6.61 -38.14 3.20
CA GLY A 250 5.17 -38.03 2.93
C GLY A 250 4.71 -36.60 2.66
N VAL A 251 3.44 -36.47 2.21
CA VAL A 251 2.76 -35.16 2.13
C VAL A 251 2.67 -34.56 3.52
N ILE A 252 3.15 -33.33 3.66
CA ILE A 252 3.08 -32.61 4.93
C ILE A 252 1.66 -32.07 5.10
N VAL A 253 0.99 -32.46 6.19
CA VAL A 253 -0.29 -31.90 6.60
C VAL A 253 -0.05 -30.90 7.73
N VAL A 254 -0.48 -29.67 7.53
CA VAL A 254 -0.45 -28.61 8.56
C VAL A 254 -1.50 -28.93 9.61
N SER A 255 -1.05 -29.24 10.83
CA SER A 255 -1.95 -29.58 11.95
C SER A 255 -2.36 -28.35 12.75
N VAL A 256 -3.35 -28.52 13.62
CA VAL A 256 -3.79 -27.46 14.58
C VAL A 256 -2.64 -26.99 15.47
N ASP A 257 -1.72 -27.91 15.88
CA ASP A 257 -0.55 -27.56 16.68
C ASP A 257 0.45 -26.71 15.86
N ASP A 258 0.67 -27.04 14.58
CA ASP A 258 1.49 -26.22 13.69
C ASP A 258 0.88 -24.82 13.51
N ALA A 259 -0.43 -24.73 13.32
CA ALA A 259 -1.15 -23.46 13.18
C ALA A 259 -1.06 -22.62 14.47
N THR A 260 -1.26 -23.26 15.63
CA THR A 260 -1.17 -22.58 16.94
C THR A 260 0.21 -21.96 17.16
N ARG A 261 1.27 -22.71 16.89
CA ARG A 261 2.65 -22.21 17.01
C ARG A 261 2.99 -21.17 15.95
N GLY A 262 2.52 -21.38 14.71
CA GLY A 262 2.72 -20.44 13.63
C GLY A 262 2.03 -19.10 13.89
N VAL A 263 0.80 -19.12 14.40
CA VAL A 263 0.05 -17.90 14.78
C VAL A 263 0.73 -17.17 15.93
N ALA A 264 1.22 -17.89 16.94
CA ALA A 264 1.97 -17.27 18.04
C ALA A 264 3.22 -16.54 17.51
N ALA A 265 4.03 -17.21 16.67
CA ALA A 265 5.21 -16.62 16.07
C ALA A 265 4.87 -15.39 15.16
N ALA A 266 3.78 -15.47 14.40
CA ALA A 266 3.30 -14.36 13.59
C ALA A 266 2.90 -13.13 14.44
N ARG A 267 2.22 -13.37 15.57
CA ARG A 267 1.85 -12.31 16.53
C ARG A 267 3.08 -11.66 17.18
N ASP A 268 4.08 -12.44 17.57
CA ASP A 268 5.32 -11.93 18.14
C ASP A 268 6.08 -11.05 17.13
N GLU A 269 6.17 -11.49 15.88
CA GLU A 269 6.80 -10.70 14.81
C GLU A 269 6.00 -9.44 14.52
N PHE A 270 4.66 -9.52 14.45
CA PHE A 270 3.79 -8.37 14.25
C PHE A 270 3.90 -7.36 15.39
N LYS A 271 3.97 -7.85 16.64
CA LYS A 271 4.17 -7.02 17.82
C LYS A 271 5.43 -6.17 17.69
N SER A 272 6.57 -6.78 17.41
CA SER A 272 7.84 -6.05 17.31
C SER A 272 7.96 -5.19 16.07
N ALA A 273 7.53 -5.68 14.91
CA ALA A 273 7.66 -4.96 13.65
C ALA A 273 6.67 -3.78 13.50
N VAL A 274 5.45 -3.92 14.03
CA VAL A 274 4.37 -2.95 13.81
C VAL A 274 3.95 -2.26 15.09
N LEU A 275 3.50 -3.00 16.11
CA LEU A 275 2.85 -2.39 17.28
C LEU A 275 3.82 -1.55 18.12
N GLU A 276 4.98 -2.09 18.45
CA GLU A 276 6.03 -1.36 19.20
C GLU A 276 6.57 -0.17 18.40
N THR A 277 6.77 -0.37 17.09
CA THR A 277 7.25 0.69 16.19
C THR A 277 6.27 1.84 16.09
N ALA A 278 4.96 1.55 16.02
CA ALA A 278 3.91 2.55 15.89
C ALA A 278 3.84 3.51 17.09
N ILE A 279 4.15 3.02 18.30
CA ILE A 279 4.12 3.85 19.52
C ILE A 279 5.49 4.45 19.87
N THR A 280 6.57 4.01 19.23
CA THR A 280 7.94 4.49 19.51
C THR A 280 8.07 5.99 19.22
N GLY A 281 8.66 6.73 20.17
CA GLY A 281 8.85 8.18 20.04
C GLY A 281 7.56 9.02 20.13
N LEU A 282 6.45 8.44 20.58
CA LEU A 282 5.27 9.20 20.96
C LEU A 282 5.52 9.93 22.29
N PRO A 283 5.03 11.18 22.45
CA PRO A 283 5.07 11.88 23.74
C PRO A 283 4.13 11.20 24.75
N LYS A 284 4.45 11.34 26.05
CA LYS A 284 3.68 10.72 27.15
C LYS A 284 2.16 10.93 27.01
N THR A 285 1.71 12.13 26.71
CA THR A 285 0.27 12.43 26.59
C THR A 285 -0.39 11.65 25.45
N ALA A 286 0.32 11.38 24.35
CA ALA A 286 -0.19 10.53 23.27
C ALA A 286 -0.24 9.05 23.70
N ILE A 287 0.74 8.59 24.47
CA ILE A 287 0.71 7.24 25.09
C ILE A 287 -0.46 7.13 26.07
N ASP A 288 -0.65 8.11 26.97
CA ASP A 288 -1.78 8.13 27.90
C ASP A 288 -3.12 8.09 27.14
N PHE A 289 -3.21 8.79 25.99
CA PHE A 289 -4.39 8.81 25.14
C PHE A 289 -4.73 7.41 24.62
N ILE A 290 -3.78 6.69 24.02
CA ILE A 290 -4.02 5.34 23.47
C ILE A 290 -4.22 4.29 24.57
N LEU A 291 -3.58 4.43 25.72
CA LEU A 291 -3.83 3.59 26.89
C LEU A 291 -5.24 3.80 27.45
N ALA A 292 -5.75 5.03 27.48
CA ALA A 292 -7.14 5.28 27.85
C ALA A 292 -8.12 4.71 26.81
N MET A 293 -7.77 4.74 25.52
CA MET A 293 -8.57 4.10 24.47
C MET A 293 -8.67 2.58 24.67
N SER A 294 -7.55 1.91 25.00
CA SER A 294 -7.55 0.46 25.17
C SER A 294 -8.47 -0.04 26.28
N GLU A 295 -8.82 0.80 27.24
CA GLU A 295 -9.77 0.51 28.32
C GLU A 295 -11.24 0.68 27.90
N THR A 296 -11.52 1.10 26.68
CA THR A 296 -12.86 1.42 26.20
C THR A 296 -13.34 0.44 25.13
N ARG A 297 -14.53 0.71 24.58
CA ARG A 297 -15.02 0.02 23.38
C ARG A 297 -14.17 0.41 22.16
N ASP A 298 -14.30 -0.33 21.07
CA ASP A 298 -13.50 -0.15 19.86
C ASP A 298 -13.62 1.26 19.29
N VAL A 299 -14.82 1.82 19.25
CA VAL A 299 -15.04 3.23 18.88
C VAL A 299 -15.31 4.06 20.13
N VAL A 300 -14.53 5.10 20.34
CA VAL A 300 -14.62 5.95 21.54
C VAL A 300 -14.61 7.43 21.18
N SER A 301 -15.40 8.23 21.93
CA SER A 301 -15.39 9.68 21.76
C SER A 301 -14.16 10.31 22.43
N THR A 302 -13.58 11.30 21.77
CA THR A 302 -12.46 12.10 22.33
C THR A 302 -12.84 12.78 23.66
N SER A 303 -14.12 13.13 23.85
CA SER A 303 -14.61 13.70 25.13
C SER A 303 -14.55 12.68 26.26
N LYS A 304 -14.84 11.41 26.01
CA LYS A 304 -14.70 10.35 27.03
C LYS A 304 -13.24 10.15 27.41
N ILE A 305 -12.33 10.10 26.43
CA ILE A 305 -10.89 10.00 26.68
C ILE A 305 -10.40 11.20 27.50
N ALA A 306 -10.85 12.41 27.15
CA ALA A 306 -10.51 13.63 27.86
C ALA A 306 -10.96 13.58 29.34
N SER A 307 -12.19 13.08 29.58
CA SER A 307 -12.70 12.86 30.95
C SER A 307 -11.86 11.85 31.73
N MET A 308 -11.49 10.72 31.13
CA MET A 308 -10.63 9.70 31.76
C MET A 308 -9.26 10.25 32.15
N LEU A 309 -8.66 11.07 31.28
CA LEU A 309 -7.35 11.68 31.50
C LEU A 309 -7.41 12.97 32.35
N LYS A 310 -8.60 13.41 32.76
CA LYS A 310 -8.82 14.69 33.47
C LYS A 310 -8.21 15.87 32.73
N ARG A 311 -8.41 15.94 31.42
CA ARG A 311 -7.94 16.96 30.49
C ARG A 311 -9.08 17.50 29.65
N THR A 312 -8.85 18.62 28.96
CA THR A 312 -9.83 19.14 28.00
C THR A 312 -9.61 18.50 26.60
N THR A 313 -10.64 18.44 25.79
CA THR A 313 -10.53 17.98 24.39
C THR A 313 -9.58 18.85 23.57
N GLY A 314 -9.56 20.17 23.85
CA GLY A 314 -8.62 21.12 23.23
C GLY A 314 -7.17 20.78 23.52
N TYR A 315 -6.83 20.43 24.77
CA TYR A 315 -5.49 19.98 25.15
C TYR A 315 -5.06 18.70 24.43
N LEU A 316 -5.98 17.76 24.23
CA LEU A 316 -5.69 16.49 23.57
C LEU A 316 -5.68 16.58 22.03
N SER A 317 -6.20 17.64 21.44
CA SER A 317 -6.35 17.77 19.98
C SER A 317 -5.03 17.64 19.19
N PRO A 318 -3.89 18.23 19.60
CA PRO A 318 -2.61 18.03 18.90
C PRO A 318 -2.15 16.57 18.92
N TYR A 319 -2.30 15.89 20.07
CA TYR A 319 -1.90 14.49 20.23
C TYR A 319 -2.80 13.55 19.42
N ARG A 320 -4.12 13.81 19.40
CA ARG A 320 -5.05 13.09 18.52
C ARG A 320 -4.63 13.23 17.05
N ARG A 321 -4.33 14.43 16.58
CA ARG A 321 -3.86 14.67 15.22
C ARG A 321 -2.56 13.93 14.92
N GLN A 322 -1.61 13.94 15.87
CA GLN A 322 -0.36 13.19 15.74
C GLN A 322 -0.60 11.67 15.65
N LEU A 323 -1.49 11.11 16.47
CA LEU A 323 -1.84 9.70 16.42
C LEU A 323 -2.52 9.32 15.10
N ILE A 324 -3.40 10.18 14.58
CA ILE A 324 -4.02 9.99 13.26
C ILE A 324 -2.96 10.08 12.14
N SER A 325 -2.07 11.07 12.17
CA SER A 325 -1.02 11.21 11.15
C SER A 325 -0.02 10.06 11.16
N ARG A 326 0.20 9.42 12.32
CA ARG A 326 1.01 8.21 12.45
C ARG A 326 0.23 6.92 12.19
N GLN A 327 -1.06 7.00 11.87
CA GLN A 327 -1.94 5.85 11.64
C GLN A 327 -2.01 4.85 12.81
N VAL A 328 -1.87 5.34 14.03
CA VAL A 328 -2.13 4.54 15.23
C VAL A 328 -3.63 4.45 15.49
N ILE A 329 -4.31 5.56 15.23
CA ILE A 329 -5.77 5.67 15.32
C ILE A 329 -6.34 6.33 14.06
N GLU A 330 -7.60 6.09 13.80
CA GLU A 330 -8.37 6.77 12.75
C GLU A 330 -9.64 7.42 13.30
N GLN A 331 -10.16 8.38 12.55
CA GLN A 331 -11.41 9.05 12.90
C GLN A 331 -12.55 8.39 12.13
N THR A 332 -13.47 7.77 12.86
CA THR A 332 -14.68 7.12 12.29
C THR A 332 -15.83 8.09 12.09
N ALA A 333 -15.92 9.11 12.94
CA ALA A 333 -16.92 10.19 12.88
C ALA A 333 -16.36 11.45 13.57
N PRO A 334 -16.98 12.63 13.40
CA PRO A 334 -16.56 13.83 14.12
C PRO A 334 -16.50 13.61 15.64
N GLY A 335 -15.29 13.67 16.18
CA GLY A 335 -15.03 13.47 17.61
C GLY A 335 -14.90 12.02 18.08
N TYR A 336 -15.03 11.02 17.19
CA TYR A 336 -14.87 9.60 17.50
C TYR A 336 -13.62 9.03 16.83
N VAL A 337 -12.96 8.13 17.53
CA VAL A 337 -11.73 7.47 17.09
C VAL A 337 -11.75 5.98 17.38
N THR A 338 -11.01 5.21 16.56
CA THR A 338 -10.72 3.79 16.76
C THR A 338 -9.24 3.52 16.48
N PHE A 339 -8.73 2.34 16.86
CA PHE A 339 -7.39 1.93 16.44
C PHE A 339 -7.40 1.54 14.94
N SER A 340 -6.40 2.02 14.20
CA SER A 340 -6.22 1.67 12.78
C SER A 340 -5.42 0.38 12.60
N ILE A 341 -4.69 -0.04 13.63
CA ILE A 341 -3.79 -1.20 13.58
C ILE A 341 -4.45 -2.34 14.36
N PRO A 342 -4.68 -3.50 13.72
CA PRO A 342 -5.21 -4.68 14.43
C PRO A 342 -4.32 -5.07 15.61
N LEU A 343 -4.91 -5.70 16.61
CA LEU A 343 -4.23 -6.15 17.84
C LEU A 343 -3.58 -5.03 18.69
N MET A 344 -3.72 -3.76 18.31
CA MET A 344 -3.14 -2.65 19.08
C MET A 344 -3.79 -2.53 20.48
N LYS A 345 -5.09 -2.77 20.56
CA LYS A 345 -5.83 -2.70 21.83
C LYS A 345 -5.37 -3.78 22.80
N GLU A 346 -5.27 -5.01 22.33
CA GLU A 346 -4.79 -6.17 23.07
C GLU A 346 -3.34 -5.94 23.52
N TYR A 347 -2.48 -5.54 22.62
CA TYR A 347 -1.09 -5.22 22.89
C TYR A 347 -0.93 -4.16 24.00
N LEU A 348 -1.68 -3.06 23.91
CA LEU A 348 -1.63 -2.00 24.93
C LEU A 348 -2.15 -2.48 26.29
N ALA A 349 -3.10 -3.40 26.32
CA ALA A 349 -3.61 -3.98 27.56
C ALA A 349 -2.58 -4.94 28.20
N GLU A 350 -1.97 -5.81 27.40
CA GLU A 350 -0.96 -6.79 27.84
C GLU A 350 0.33 -6.11 28.30
N GLU A 351 0.84 -5.15 27.54
CA GLU A 351 2.12 -4.51 27.78
C GLU A 351 2.01 -3.21 28.60
N ARG A 352 0.84 -2.91 29.17
CA ARG A 352 0.56 -1.68 29.89
C ARG A 352 1.64 -1.30 30.91
N ALA A 353 2.05 -2.25 31.76
CA ALA A 353 3.05 -2.00 32.80
C ALA A 353 4.42 -1.65 32.21
N SER A 354 4.84 -2.36 31.16
CA SER A 354 6.09 -2.10 30.43
C SER A 354 6.08 -0.74 29.76
N ILE A 355 4.98 -0.41 29.08
CA ILE A 355 4.78 0.89 28.40
C ILE A 355 4.81 2.03 29.41
N LEU A 356 4.08 1.95 30.53
CA LEU A 356 4.10 2.96 31.58
C LEU A 356 5.49 3.12 32.21
N SER A 357 6.25 2.04 32.38
CA SER A 357 7.63 2.14 32.86
C SER A 357 8.54 2.89 31.89
N ARG A 358 8.35 2.70 30.59
CA ARG A 358 9.17 3.32 29.52
C ARG A 358 8.84 4.81 29.29
N TYR A 359 7.58 5.19 29.43
CA TYR A 359 7.08 6.54 29.14
C TYR A 359 6.58 7.31 30.37
N GLY A 360 6.62 6.71 31.57
CA GLY A 360 6.05 7.25 32.80
C GLY A 360 7.02 8.10 33.66
N GLY A 361 8.30 8.23 33.20
CA GLY A 361 9.33 9.04 33.88
C GLY A 361 9.16 10.56 33.73
#